data_76968042387261b1ac4b05fe7fd89ec8
#
_entry.id   76968042387261b1ac4b05fe7fd89ec8
#
_cell.length_a   1.000
_cell.length_b   1.000
_cell.length_c   1.000
_cell.angle_alpha   90.00
_cell.angle_beta   90.00
_cell.angle_gamma   90.00
#
_symmetry.space_group_name_H-M   'P 1'
#
loop_
_entity.id
_entity.type
_entity.pdbx_description
1 polymer ?
#
loop_
_entity_poly.entity_id
_entity_poly.type
_entity_poly.pdbx_seq_one_letter_code
_entity_poly.pdbx_strand_id
1 'polypeptide(L)'
;MRIPSLSRRAVVALAVVPALAAPVAFVSVNADANVNATATSVAAPLIFGHRGASGYRPEHTLASYDLAVRMGADVIEPDLVSTKDHVLVVRHENEISGTTDVASHPEFAARRTTKTVDGSRLTGWFTEDFTLAELRTLRAVERLPAVRQENSILAGRYTVPTFAEVLDYAKRASKEYGREIGVAPETKHPTYFDSIGLSLEEPLVQELRDRNIDKSNKSIYIQSFEEANLRQLHELFEVKVDLVQLTSASGRPYDHVASGDPETYAQMTSAAGLQEVATYADVLGPDKAQVFPRNADGTSGAASAIVTNSHAAGLKVVPYTVRAENQFLPAQYRLGTDPNAFGNVLGEFADLYGSGIDGIFSDQPDLAYTAREDYLGYTHGVTHPQANTPRG
;
A
#
# COMPACT_ATOMS: atom_id res chain seq x y z
N MET A 1 -50.59 59.57 -5.99
CA MET A 1 -51.66 60.18 -5.16
C MET A 1 -51.27 60.02 -3.69
N ARG A 2 -50.95 61.15 -3.07
CA ARG A 2 -50.88 61.47 -1.62
C ARG A 2 -50.07 60.61 -0.65
N ILE A 3 -48.96 61.17 -0.24
CA ILE A 3 -48.35 61.10 1.12
C ILE A 3 -49.28 61.93 2.06
N PRO A 4 -49.38 61.59 3.36
CA PRO A 4 -48.72 62.38 4.39
C PRO A 4 -48.18 61.51 5.55
N SER A 5 -47.16 61.86 6.21
CA SER A 5 -46.56 62.92 7.04
C SER A 5 -46.60 62.62 8.56
N LEU A 6 -45.37 62.62 9.12
CA LEU A 6 -44.96 63.24 10.38
C LEU A 6 -45.74 62.97 11.71
N SER A 7 -45.13 62.52 12.78
CA SER A 7 -44.34 63.20 13.81
C SER A 7 -44.50 62.47 15.15
N ARG A 8 -43.60 62.30 16.04
CA ARG A 8 -43.12 63.26 17.10
C ARG A 8 -42.04 62.60 17.92
N ARG A 9 -41.05 63.39 18.24
CA ARG A 9 -39.97 63.10 19.17
C ARG A 9 -40.50 63.04 20.60
N ALA A 10 -40.03 62.12 21.42
CA ALA A 10 -40.06 62.21 22.88
C ALA A 10 -38.61 62.20 23.40
N VAL A 11 -38.29 63.32 24.10
CA VAL A 11 -37.04 63.46 24.81
C VAL A 11 -37.25 62.91 26.20
N VAL A 12 -36.41 61.98 26.63
CA VAL A 12 -36.35 61.54 28.03
C VAL A 12 -34.97 61.87 28.55
N ALA A 13 -35.00 62.72 29.64
CA ALA A 13 -33.82 63.22 30.34
C ALA A 13 -33.15 62.06 31.13
N LEU A 14 -31.83 61.95 30.98
CA LEU A 14 -30.97 61.05 31.77
C LEU A 14 -30.62 61.78 33.10
N ALA A 15 -30.95 61.13 34.22
CA ALA A 15 -30.41 61.47 35.52
C ALA A 15 -29.09 60.79 35.78
N VAL A 16 -28.02 61.55 36.04
CA VAL A 16 -26.69 61.05 36.38
C VAL A 16 -26.62 60.78 37.87
N VAL A 17 -26.31 59.55 38.27
CA VAL A 17 -25.95 59.19 39.65
C VAL A 17 -24.45 58.81 39.64
N PRO A 18 -23.62 59.43 40.51
CA PRO A 18 -22.20 59.09 40.58
C PRO A 18 -22.02 57.83 41.41
N ALA A 19 -21.41 56.78 40.76
CA ALA A 19 -20.97 55.57 41.44
C ALA A 19 -19.53 55.78 41.95
N LEU A 20 -19.32 55.57 43.24
CA LEU A 20 -18.01 55.48 43.86
C LEU A 20 -17.22 54.29 43.28
N ALA A 21 -16.03 54.56 42.77
CA ALA A 21 -15.08 53.53 42.34
C ALA A 21 -14.26 53.04 43.55
N ALA A 22 -14.38 51.72 43.85
CA ALA A 22 -13.44 51.05 44.74
C ALA A 22 -12.32 50.44 43.86
N PRO A 23 -11.04 50.45 44.28
CA PRO A 23 -9.95 49.86 43.47
C PRO A 23 -10.01 48.36 43.52
N VAL A 24 -10.17 47.72 42.35
CA VAL A 24 -9.97 46.28 42.18
C VAL A 24 -8.47 46.07 41.96
N ALA A 25 -7.84 45.40 42.91
CA ALA A 25 -6.46 44.93 42.76
C ALA A 25 -6.44 43.76 41.74
N PHE A 26 -5.80 43.98 40.59
CA PHE A 26 -5.46 42.92 39.66
C PHE A 26 -4.31 42.08 40.23
N VAL A 27 -4.60 40.89 40.70
CA VAL A 27 -3.59 39.85 40.92
C VAL A 27 -3.21 39.30 39.57
N SER A 28 -2.02 39.67 39.08
CA SER A 28 -1.39 39.04 37.90
C SER A 28 -0.95 37.64 38.29
N VAL A 29 -1.72 36.62 37.92
CA VAL A 29 -1.26 35.25 37.96
C VAL A 29 -0.41 35.03 36.69
N ASN A 30 0.90 35.11 36.86
CA ASN A 30 1.84 34.64 35.85
C ASN A 30 1.71 33.10 35.80
N ALA A 31 0.89 32.62 34.87
CA ALA A 31 0.87 31.23 34.50
C ALA A 31 1.97 31.00 33.43
N ASP A 32 3.24 31.01 33.85
CA ASP A 32 4.32 30.35 33.09
C ASP A 32 4.18 28.84 33.25
N ALA A 33 3.12 28.29 32.71
CA ALA A 33 3.07 26.87 32.41
C ALA A 33 3.76 26.68 31.04
N ASN A 34 5.10 26.54 31.10
CA ASN A 34 5.87 26.06 29.97
C ASN A 34 5.53 24.58 29.78
N VAL A 35 4.40 24.30 29.13
CA VAL A 35 4.04 22.97 28.67
C VAL A 35 4.87 22.73 27.41
N ASN A 36 6.15 22.38 27.64
CA ASN A 36 6.91 21.62 26.64
C ASN A 36 6.27 20.24 26.55
N ALA A 37 5.08 20.16 25.95
CA ALA A 37 4.65 18.94 25.32
C ALA A 37 5.59 18.75 24.14
N THR A 38 6.63 17.93 24.32
CA THR A 38 7.31 17.30 23.21
C THR A 38 6.23 16.50 22.48
N ALA A 39 5.61 17.11 21.47
CA ALA A 39 4.81 16.41 20.51
C ALA A 39 5.78 15.40 19.88
N THR A 40 5.73 14.15 20.32
CA THR A 40 6.31 13.04 19.59
C THR A 40 5.65 13.09 18.23
N SER A 41 6.39 13.53 17.22
CA SER A 41 5.90 13.48 15.84
C SER A 41 5.67 12.02 15.51
N VAL A 42 4.41 11.61 15.47
CA VAL A 42 4.05 10.29 14.94
C VAL A 42 4.52 10.29 13.49
N ALA A 43 5.34 9.30 13.12
CA ALA A 43 5.79 9.16 11.74
C ALA A 43 4.55 8.96 10.86
N ALA A 44 4.49 9.67 9.73
CA ALA A 44 3.39 9.54 8.80
C ALA A 44 3.36 8.09 8.23
N PRO A 45 2.21 7.41 8.21
CA PRO A 45 2.12 6.10 7.59
C PRO A 45 2.53 6.13 6.11
N LEU A 46 3.31 5.15 5.66
CA LEU A 46 3.78 5.07 4.28
C LEU A 46 2.66 4.64 3.33
N ILE A 47 2.68 5.15 2.10
CA ILE A 47 1.76 4.74 1.03
C ILE A 47 2.51 3.87 0.04
N PHE A 48 2.09 2.60 -0.05
CA PHE A 48 2.59 1.63 -1.01
C PHE A 48 1.64 1.62 -2.22
N GLY A 49 2.13 2.06 -3.37
CA GLY A 49 1.41 1.98 -4.64
C GLY A 49 1.39 0.54 -5.13
N HIS A 50 0.31 -0.20 -4.81
CA HIS A 50 0.13 -1.63 -5.07
C HIS A 50 0.12 -1.92 -6.57
N ARG A 51 1.16 -2.57 -7.07
CA ARG A 51 1.42 -2.78 -8.49
C ARG A 51 1.53 -1.46 -9.29
N GLY A 52 1.92 -0.39 -8.60
CA GLY A 52 1.86 0.99 -9.06
C GLY A 52 0.53 1.67 -8.71
N ALA A 53 0.02 2.53 -9.59
CA ALA A 53 -1.33 3.08 -9.54
C ALA A 53 -2.28 2.18 -10.35
N SER A 54 -2.44 0.93 -9.90
CA SER A 54 -3.15 -0.13 -10.64
C SER A 54 -4.65 0.15 -10.80
N GLY A 55 -5.22 1.04 -9.97
CA GLY A 55 -6.57 1.55 -10.13
C GLY A 55 -6.76 2.42 -11.38
N TYR A 56 -5.67 2.90 -12.01
CA TYR A 56 -5.71 3.85 -13.12
C TYR A 56 -4.86 3.46 -14.33
N ARG A 57 -4.01 2.42 -14.20
CA ARG A 57 -3.11 1.93 -15.26
C ARG A 57 -3.02 0.41 -15.19
N PRO A 58 -2.77 -0.27 -16.30
CA PRO A 58 -2.43 -1.70 -16.26
C PRO A 58 -1.31 -1.94 -15.26
N GLU A 59 -1.57 -2.87 -14.33
CA GLU A 59 -0.70 -3.20 -13.21
C GLU A 59 0.72 -3.58 -13.68
N HIS A 60 1.73 -3.34 -12.81
CA HIS A 60 3.12 -3.75 -13.07
C HIS A 60 3.71 -3.22 -14.38
N THR A 61 3.42 -1.97 -14.69
CA THR A 61 4.06 -1.25 -15.79
C THR A 61 4.83 -0.05 -15.24
N LEU A 62 5.91 0.37 -15.93
CA LEU A 62 6.63 1.59 -15.53
C LEU A 62 5.70 2.82 -15.52
N ALA A 63 4.69 2.84 -16.39
CA ALA A 63 3.68 3.91 -16.42
C ALA A 63 2.75 3.89 -15.18
N SER A 64 2.46 2.70 -14.63
CA SER A 64 1.70 2.56 -13.39
C SER A 64 2.53 3.05 -12.19
N TYR A 65 3.81 2.71 -12.13
CA TYR A 65 4.73 3.17 -11.09
C TYR A 65 4.95 4.68 -11.14
N ASP A 66 5.17 5.24 -12.34
CA ASP A 66 5.33 6.68 -12.53
C ASP A 66 4.09 7.45 -12.05
N LEU A 67 2.90 6.94 -12.37
CA LEU A 67 1.66 7.56 -11.89
C LEU A 67 1.53 7.45 -10.37
N ALA A 68 1.87 6.30 -9.76
CA ALA A 68 1.82 6.13 -8.31
C ALA A 68 2.71 7.14 -7.58
N VAL A 69 3.95 7.33 -8.04
CA VAL A 69 4.89 8.32 -7.47
C VAL A 69 4.33 9.73 -7.58
N ARG A 70 3.74 10.10 -8.72
CA ARG A 70 3.08 11.41 -8.94
C ARG A 70 1.88 11.62 -8.03
N MET A 71 1.19 10.56 -7.69
CA MET A 71 0.03 10.55 -6.79
C MET A 71 0.40 10.51 -5.31
N GLY A 72 1.69 10.56 -4.97
CA GLY A 72 2.16 10.66 -3.58
C GLY A 72 2.51 9.33 -2.93
N ALA A 73 2.60 8.21 -3.68
CA ALA A 73 3.14 6.97 -3.15
C ALA A 73 4.58 7.15 -2.68
N ASP A 74 4.89 6.65 -1.48
CA ASP A 74 6.25 6.66 -0.93
C ASP A 74 7.05 5.45 -1.41
N VAL A 75 6.36 4.35 -1.66
CA VAL A 75 6.91 3.06 -2.08
C VAL A 75 6.13 2.55 -3.29
N ILE A 76 6.83 2.02 -4.29
CA ILE A 76 6.23 1.27 -5.40
C ILE A 76 6.40 -0.23 -5.16
N GLU A 77 5.41 -1.00 -5.54
CA GLU A 77 5.38 -2.44 -5.25
C GLU A 77 5.37 -3.26 -6.54
N PRO A 78 6.48 -3.97 -6.85
CA PRO A 78 6.58 -4.96 -7.93
C PRO A 78 6.48 -6.39 -7.41
N ASP A 79 5.58 -7.20 -7.99
CA ASP A 79 5.57 -8.66 -7.85
C ASP A 79 6.57 -9.30 -8.82
N LEU A 80 7.38 -10.24 -8.35
CA LEU A 80 8.48 -10.83 -9.11
C LEU A 80 8.21 -12.30 -9.44
N VAL A 81 8.40 -12.65 -10.69
CA VAL A 81 8.39 -14.01 -11.23
C VAL A 81 9.59 -14.19 -12.17
N SER A 82 10.00 -15.43 -12.42
CA SER A 82 11.15 -15.72 -13.27
C SER A 82 10.75 -16.02 -14.71
N THR A 83 11.60 -15.62 -15.66
CA THR A 83 11.56 -16.09 -17.05
C THR A 83 12.31 -17.41 -17.21
N LYS A 84 12.20 -18.04 -18.40
CA LYS A 84 12.93 -19.25 -18.76
C LYS A 84 14.47 -19.07 -18.71
N ASP A 85 14.96 -17.88 -19.02
CA ASP A 85 16.38 -17.51 -18.97
C ASP A 85 16.76 -16.84 -17.64
N HIS A 86 15.96 -17.10 -16.57
CA HIS A 86 16.21 -16.73 -15.18
C HIS A 86 16.38 -15.22 -14.95
N VAL A 87 15.56 -14.42 -15.64
CA VAL A 87 15.48 -12.96 -15.41
C VAL A 87 14.22 -12.66 -14.62
N LEU A 88 14.32 -11.86 -13.56
CA LEU A 88 13.15 -11.42 -12.80
C LEU A 88 12.37 -10.37 -13.59
N VAL A 89 11.12 -10.72 -13.89
CA VAL A 89 10.14 -9.83 -14.52
C VAL A 89 8.98 -9.54 -13.56
N VAL A 90 8.28 -8.46 -13.83
CA VAL A 90 7.30 -7.95 -12.88
C VAL A 90 5.89 -8.31 -13.34
N ARG A 91 5.31 -9.33 -12.69
CA ARG A 91 3.92 -9.80 -12.84
C ARG A 91 3.43 -10.40 -11.52
N HIS A 92 2.13 -10.21 -11.22
CA HIS A 92 1.53 -10.77 -10.01
C HIS A 92 1.52 -12.31 -10.03
N GLU A 93 1.19 -12.89 -11.17
CA GLU A 93 1.21 -14.32 -11.39
C GLU A 93 2.21 -14.67 -12.49
N ASN A 94 2.78 -15.87 -12.43
CA ASN A 94 3.54 -16.42 -13.54
C ASN A 94 2.63 -16.80 -14.72
N GLU A 95 1.33 -17.03 -14.49
CA GLU A 95 0.31 -17.20 -15.55
C GLU A 95 -0.12 -15.83 -16.07
N ILE A 96 0.17 -15.54 -17.34
CA ILE A 96 0.10 -14.17 -17.91
C ILE A 96 -1.05 -13.94 -18.89
N SER A 97 -1.99 -14.87 -19.03
CA SER A 97 -3.13 -14.76 -19.97
C SER A 97 -4.01 -13.53 -19.67
N GLY A 98 -4.23 -13.23 -18.39
CA GLY A 98 -5.14 -12.16 -17.94
C GLY A 98 -4.47 -10.80 -17.83
N THR A 99 -3.13 -10.72 -17.93
CA THR A 99 -2.37 -9.46 -17.71
C THR A 99 -1.51 -9.05 -18.89
N THR A 100 -1.50 -9.86 -19.96
CA THR A 100 -0.82 -9.58 -21.24
C THR A 100 -1.69 -9.94 -22.42
N ASP A 101 -1.30 -9.48 -23.60
CA ASP A 101 -1.93 -9.82 -24.89
C ASP A 101 -1.44 -11.14 -25.49
N VAL A 102 -0.81 -12.02 -24.72
CA VAL A 102 -0.18 -13.29 -25.20
C VAL A 102 -1.13 -14.16 -26.01
N ALA A 103 -2.43 -14.16 -25.67
CA ALA A 103 -3.44 -14.93 -26.40
C ALA A 103 -3.64 -14.43 -27.85
N SER A 104 -3.22 -13.20 -28.17
CA SER A 104 -3.25 -12.62 -29.52
C SER A 104 -2.00 -12.88 -30.34
N HIS A 105 -1.04 -13.64 -29.78
CA HIS A 105 0.24 -13.97 -30.41
C HIS A 105 0.24 -15.43 -30.94
N PRO A 106 -0.06 -15.66 -32.23
CA PRO A 106 -0.19 -17.00 -32.78
C PRO A 106 1.11 -17.82 -32.70
N GLU A 107 2.28 -17.16 -32.69
CA GLU A 107 3.58 -17.76 -32.50
C GLU A 107 3.74 -18.45 -31.15
N PHE A 108 2.98 -18.03 -30.15
CA PHE A 108 3.00 -18.61 -28.79
C PHE A 108 1.82 -19.55 -28.50
N ALA A 109 0.92 -19.76 -29.47
CA ALA A 109 -0.28 -20.59 -29.26
C ALA A 109 0.04 -22.01 -28.76
N ALA A 110 1.10 -22.62 -29.27
CA ALA A 110 1.52 -23.97 -28.88
C ALA A 110 2.13 -24.07 -27.47
N ARG A 111 2.45 -22.92 -26.81
CA ARG A 111 2.97 -22.91 -25.44
C ARG A 111 1.86 -22.88 -24.38
N ARG A 112 0.60 -22.71 -24.79
CA ARG A 112 -0.53 -22.80 -23.86
C ARG A 112 -0.57 -24.18 -23.23
N THR A 113 -0.44 -24.23 -21.90
CA THR A 113 -0.31 -25.51 -21.17
C THR A 113 -1.05 -25.43 -19.83
N THR A 114 -1.09 -26.55 -19.11
CA THR A 114 -1.64 -26.61 -17.74
C THR A 114 -0.50 -26.98 -16.80
N LYS A 115 -0.30 -26.14 -15.79
CA LYS A 115 0.66 -26.38 -14.70
C LYS A 115 -0.05 -26.40 -13.35
N THR A 116 0.60 -26.99 -12.36
CA THR A 116 0.20 -26.86 -10.95
C THR A 116 1.14 -25.89 -10.27
N VAL A 117 0.62 -24.76 -9.83
CA VAL A 117 1.34 -23.72 -9.09
C VAL A 117 0.68 -23.63 -7.72
N ASP A 118 1.43 -23.79 -6.66
CA ASP A 118 0.96 -23.77 -5.26
C ASP A 118 -0.30 -24.62 -5.04
N GLY A 119 -0.28 -25.84 -5.57
CA GLY A 119 -1.40 -26.78 -5.48
C GLY A 119 -2.59 -26.49 -6.40
N SER A 120 -2.61 -25.33 -7.07
CA SER A 120 -3.68 -24.90 -7.98
C SER A 120 -3.37 -25.26 -9.43
N ARG A 121 -4.34 -25.88 -10.14
CA ARG A 121 -4.19 -26.15 -11.59
C ARG A 121 -4.58 -24.92 -12.40
N LEU A 122 -3.59 -24.34 -13.07
CA LEU A 122 -3.75 -23.18 -13.93
C LEU A 122 -3.52 -23.58 -15.40
N THR A 123 -4.29 -22.98 -16.33
CA THR A 123 -4.16 -23.26 -17.76
C THR A 123 -4.01 -21.95 -18.52
N GLY A 124 -2.84 -21.74 -19.10
CA GLY A 124 -2.52 -20.51 -19.83
C GLY A 124 -1.10 -20.50 -20.34
N TRP A 125 -0.47 -19.35 -20.34
CA TRP A 125 0.92 -19.12 -20.69
C TRP A 125 1.68 -18.65 -19.45
N PHE A 126 2.85 -19.22 -19.22
CA PHE A 126 3.62 -19.02 -17.98
C PHE A 126 4.96 -18.35 -18.26
N THR A 127 5.37 -17.40 -17.45
CA THR A 127 6.60 -16.61 -17.66
C THR A 127 7.85 -17.47 -17.83
N GLU A 128 7.97 -18.55 -17.08
CA GLU A 128 9.09 -19.49 -17.12
C GLU A 128 9.15 -20.34 -18.40
N ASP A 129 8.16 -20.26 -19.28
CA ASP A 129 8.18 -20.85 -20.62
C ASP A 129 8.70 -19.87 -21.69
N PHE A 130 8.95 -18.61 -21.32
CA PHE A 130 9.40 -17.54 -22.21
C PHE A 130 10.76 -17.01 -21.81
N THR A 131 11.62 -16.73 -22.77
CA THR A 131 12.78 -15.88 -22.53
C THR A 131 12.36 -14.42 -22.33
N LEU A 132 13.21 -13.60 -21.71
CA LEU A 132 12.96 -12.15 -21.60
C LEU A 132 12.72 -11.51 -22.97
N ALA A 133 13.50 -11.91 -23.98
CA ALA A 133 13.36 -11.37 -25.35
C ALA A 133 11.96 -11.63 -25.93
N GLU A 134 11.38 -12.81 -25.66
CA GLU A 134 10.02 -13.14 -26.09
C GLU A 134 8.96 -12.38 -25.26
N LEU A 135 9.08 -12.32 -23.93
CA LEU A 135 8.17 -11.55 -23.08
C LEU A 135 8.12 -10.06 -23.45
N ARG A 136 9.21 -9.50 -23.93
CA ARG A 136 9.26 -8.10 -24.40
C ARG A 136 8.45 -7.84 -25.66
N THR A 137 8.06 -8.85 -26.41
CA THR A 137 7.14 -8.71 -27.55
C THR A 137 5.69 -8.50 -27.08
N LEU A 138 5.35 -8.96 -25.88
CA LEU A 138 4.02 -8.84 -25.30
C LEU A 138 3.74 -7.44 -24.75
N ARG A 139 2.46 -7.14 -24.60
CA ARG A 139 1.97 -5.89 -24.02
C ARG A 139 1.05 -6.18 -22.84
N ALA A 140 1.18 -5.34 -21.82
CA ALA A 140 0.31 -5.39 -20.66
C ALA A 140 -1.13 -4.98 -21.01
N VAL A 141 -2.09 -5.67 -20.40
CA VAL A 141 -3.53 -5.36 -20.48
C VAL A 141 -4.10 -5.18 -19.07
N GLU A 142 -5.28 -4.56 -18.97
CA GLU A 142 -5.99 -4.44 -17.71
C GLU A 142 -6.47 -5.81 -17.23
N ARG A 143 -6.15 -6.17 -15.98
CA ARG A 143 -6.54 -7.45 -15.37
C ARG A 143 -8.02 -7.51 -15.01
N LEU A 144 -8.62 -6.37 -14.65
CA LEU A 144 -10.00 -6.24 -14.20
C LEU A 144 -10.84 -5.39 -15.17
N PRO A 145 -10.91 -5.72 -16.48
CA PRO A 145 -11.50 -4.83 -17.49
C PRO A 145 -12.99 -4.57 -17.25
N ALA A 146 -13.72 -5.48 -16.59
CA ALA A 146 -15.12 -5.27 -16.22
C ALA A 146 -15.30 -4.28 -15.06
N VAL A 147 -14.28 -4.11 -14.23
CA VAL A 147 -14.30 -3.20 -13.07
C VAL A 147 -13.67 -1.85 -13.44
N ARG A 148 -12.57 -1.87 -14.20
CA ARG A 148 -11.73 -0.72 -14.57
C ARG A 148 -11.73 -0.52 -16.07
N GLN A 149 -12.93 -0.32 -16.62
CA GLN A 149 -13.11 -0.21 -18.06
C GLN A 149 -12.26 0.91 -18.69
N GLU A 150 -12.08 2.02 -17.99
CA GLU A 150 -11.28 3.16 -18.42
C GLU A 150 -9.80 2.78 -18.64
N ASN A 151 -9.27 1.84 -17.87
CA ASN A 151 -7.90 1.35 -18.02
C ASN A 151 -7.71 0.55 -19.32
N SER A 152 -8.78 -0.05 -19.84
CA SER A 152 -8.75 -0.87 -21.05
C SER A 152 -8.32 -0.09 -22.29
N ILE A 153 -8.50 1.24 -22.32
CA ILE A 153 -8.00 2.11 -23.40
C ILE A 153 -6.46 2.14 -23.47
N LEU A 154 -5.80 1.69 -22.41
CA LEU A 154 -4.34 1.64 -22.28
C LEU A 154 -3.76 0.25 -22.57
N ALA A 155 -4.62 -0.75 -22.82
CA ALA A 155 -4.19 -2.10 -23.19
C ALA A 155 -3.30 -2.07 -24.43
N GLY A 156 -2.24 -2.87 -24.43
CA GLY A 156 -1.30 -2.93 -25.55
C GLY A 156 -0.27 -1.80 -25.64
N ARG A 157 -0.27 -0.84 -24.71
CA ARG A 157 0.66 0.32 -24.76
C ARG A 157 1.97 0.08 -24.03
N TYR A 158 2.01 -0.77 -23.02
CA TYR A 158 3.14 -0.91 -22.13
C TYR A 158 3.71 -2.32 -22.19
N THR A 159 5.03 -2.44 -22.06
CA THR A 159 5.75 -3.70 -21.97
C THR A 159 5.75 -4.25 -20.54
N VAL A 160 6.08 -5.54 -20.39
CA VAL A 160 6.40 -6.16 -19.10
C VAL A 160 7.82 -5.70 -18.69
N PRO A 161 7.99 -5.00 -17.56
CA PRO A 161 9.32 -4.57 -17.12
C PRO A 161 10.06 -5.70 -16.40
N THR A 162 11.39 -5.60 -16.34
CA THR A 162 12.22 -6.37 -15.43
C THR A 162 12.29 -5.69 -14.07
N PHE A 163 12.69 -6.45 -13.03
CA PHE A 163 12.98 -5.87 -11.71
C PHE A 163 14.09 -4.80 -11.78
N ALA A 164 15.15 -5.07 -12.54
CA ALA A 164 16.21 -4.11 -12.82
C ALA A 164 15.68 -2.76 -13.32
N GLU A 165 14.75 -2.78 -14.27
CA GLU A 165 14.14 -1.54 -14.83
C GLU A 165 13.30 -0.79 -13.79
N VAL A 166 12.63 -1.51 -12.87
CA VAL A 166 11.88 -0.88 -11.77
C VAL A 166 12.82 -0.22 -10.77
N LEU A 167 13.92 -0.88 -10.38
CA LEU A 167 14.94 -0.28 -9.51
C LEU A 167 15.59 0.97 -10.14
N ASP A 168 15.89 0.90 -11.43
CA ASP A 168 16.43 2.06 -12.17
C ASP A 168 15.41 3.19 -12.28
N TYR A 169 14.12 2.87 -12.43
CA TYR A 169 13.04 3.85 -12.38
C TYR A 169 12.99 4.51 -11.00
N ALA A 170 12.92 3.74 -9.90
CA ALA A 170 12.85 4.26 -8.54
C ALA A 170 14.03 5.21 -8.21
N LYS A 171 15.25 4.84 -8.65
CA LYS A 171 16.45 5.70 -8.53
C LYS A 171 16.30 7.03 -9.28
N ARG A 172 15.78 7.00 -10.51
CA ARG A 172 15.56 8.24 -11.30
C ARG A 172 14.48 9.09 -10.67
N ALA A 173 13.34 8.48 -10.28
CA ALA A 173 12.22 9.16 -9.64
C ALA A 173 12.65 9.80 -8.31
N SER A 174 13.45 9.10 -7.49
CA SER A 174 13.98 9.66 -6.24
C SER A 174 14.77 10.94 -6.46
N LYS A 175 15.59 10.97 -7.52
CA LYS A 175 16.35 12.18 -7.90
C LYS A 175 15.43 13.28 -8.43
N GLU A 176 14.46 12.95 -9.26
CA GLU A 176 13.52 13.89 -9.88
C GLU A 176 12.63 14.57 -8.83
N TYR A 177 12.10 13.79 -7.90
CA TYR A 177 11.18 14.29 -6.86
C TYR A 177 11.89 14.79 -5.59
N GLY A 178 13.21 14.65 -5.49
CA GLY A 178 13.99 15.11 -4.33
C GLY A 178 13.66 14.39 -3.03
N ARG A 179 13.06 13.18 -3.11
CA ARG A 179 12.75 12.29 -1.98
C ARG A 179 13.07 10.84 -2.35
N GLU A 180 13.37 10.00 -1.38
CA GLU A 180 13.55 8.57 -1.64
C GLU A 180 12.20 7.95 -2.07
N ILE A 181 12.22 7.19 -3.17
CA ILE A 181 11.12 6.34 -3.59
C ILE A 181 11.51 4.92 -3.24
N GLY A 182 10.80 4.34 -2.29
CA GLY A 182 11.00 2.97 -1.86
C GLY A 182 10.51 1.96 -2.89
N VAL A 183 10.97 0.71 -2.74
CA VAL A 183 10.53 -0.43 -3.57
C VAL A 183 10.21 -1.61 -2.67
N ALA A 184 9.03 -2.21 -2.85
CA ALA A 184 8.58 -3.37 -2.07
C ALA A 184 8.42 -4.59 -3.00
N PRO A 185 9.53 -5.28 -3.40
CA PRO A 185 9.41 -6.45 -4.25
C PRO A 185 8.81 -7.64 -3.50
N GLU A 186 7.76 -8.26 -4.07
CA GLU A 186 7.23 -9.54 -3.60
C GLU A 186 7.79 -10.69 -4.44
N THR A 187 8.32 -11.72 -3.79
CA THR A 187 8.64 -12.99 -4.45
C THR A 187 7.37 -13.83 -4.56
N LYS A 188 6.93 -14.08 -5.80
CA LYS A 188 5.70 -14.84 -6.06
C LYS A 188 6.02 -16.33 -6.22
N HIS A 189 5.29 -17.19 -5.49
CA HIS A 189 5.43 -18.66 -5.61
C HIS A 189 6.87 -19.18 -5.45
N PRO A 190 7.66 -18.74 -4.44
CA PRO A 190 9.07 -19.11 -4.35
C PRO A 190 9.26 -20.64 -4.27
N THR A 191 8.47 -21.38 -3.49
CA THR A 191 8.51 -22.86 -3.45
C THR A 191 8.27 -23.48 -4.83
N TYR A 192 7.37 -22.93 -5.64
CA TYR A 192 7.16 -23.42 -7.01
C TYR A 192 8.39 -23.16 -7.89
N PHE A 193 8.93 -21.94 -7.88
CA PHE A 193 10.09 -21.58 -8.69
C PHE A 193 11.34 -22.35 -8.28
N ASP A 194 11.57 -22.62 -7.01
CA ASP A 194 12.62 -23.48 -6.51
C ASP A 194 12.48 -24.92 -7.06
N SER A 195 11.25 -25.44 -7.07
CA SER A 195 10.98 -26.80 -7.55
C SER A 195 11.33 -27.03 -9.03
N ILE A 196 11.41 -25.95 -9.80
CA ILE A 196 11.75 -25.97 -11.23
C ILE A 196 13.15 -25.42 -11.53
N GLY A 197 13.95 -25.09 -10.48
CA GLY A 197 15.32 -24.59 -10.61
C GLY A 197 15.43 -23.14 -11.10
N LEU A 198 14.42 -22.32 -10.81
CA LEU A 198 14.35 -20.90 -11.16
C LEU A 198 14.12 -20.03 -9.90
N SER A 199 14.87 -20.32 -8.83
CA SER A 199 14.82 -19.56 -7.56
C SER A 199 14.81 -18.05 -7.79
N LEU A 200 14.00 -17.32 -6.99
CA LEU A 200 13.86 -15.88 -7.13
C LEU A 200 14.85 -15.11 -6.26
N GLU A 201 15.38 -15.74 -5.21
CA GLU A 201 16.18 -15.11 -4.15
C GLU A 201 17.54 -14.65 -4.67
N GLU A 202 18.30 -15.55 -5.36
CA GLU A 202 19.63 -15.21 -5.84
C GLU A 202 19.61 -14.01 -6.80
N PRO A 203 18.80 -14.00 -7.87
CA PRO A 203 18.77 -12.86 -8.80
C PRO A 203 18.21 -11.59 -8.14
N LEU A 204 17.27 -11.68 -7.15
CA LEU A 204 16.78 -10.54 -6.41
C LEU A 204 17.91 -9.90 -5.59
N VAL A 205 18.59 -10.71 -4.77
CA VAL A 205 19.68 -10.23 -3.91
C VAL A 205 20.83 -9.68 -4.74
N GLN A 206 21.16 -10.33 -5.87
CA GLN A 206 22.20 -9.87 -6.79
C GLN A 206 21.87 -8.47 -7.34
N GLU A 207 20.61 -8.24 -7.78
CA GLU A 207 20.17 -6.93 -8.30
C GLU A 207 20.29 -5.81 -7.24
N LEU A 208 19.98 -6.11 -5.98
CA LEU A 208 20.12 -5.13 -4.89
C LEU A 208 21.60 -4.84 -4.58
N ARG A 209 22.47 -5.87 -4.57
CA ARG A 209 23.88 -5.73 -4.27
C ARG A 209 24.66 -5.04 -5.36
N ASP A 210 24.39 -5.34 -6.62
CA ASP A 210 25.02 -4.69 -7.77
C ASP A 210 24.71 -3.18 -7.81
N ARG A 211 23.55 -2.77 -7.30
CA ARG A 211 23.17 -1.36 -7.16
C ARG A 211 23.61 -0.75 -5.83
N ASN A 212 24.22 -1.53 -4.94
CA ASN A 212 24.65 -1.10 -3.61
C ASN A 212 23.50 -0.54 -2.75
N ILE A 213 22.31 -1.17 -2.84
CA ILE A 213 21.10 -0.82 -2.12
C ILE A 213 20.62 -1.90 -1.12
N ASP A 214 21.30 -3.03 -0.99
CA ASP A 214 21.12 -3.99 0.11
C ASP A 214 21.70 -3.37 1.41
N LYS A 215 20.95 -2.46 2.01
CA LYS A 215 21.38 -1.67 3.19
C LYS A 215 20.19 -1.29 4.05
N SER A 216 20.35 -1.33 5.37
CA SER A 216 19.31 -1.00 6.35
C SER A 216 18.78 0.44 6.30
N ASN A 217 19.48 1.36 5.63
CA ASN A 217 19.06 2.74 5.44
C ASN A 217 18.38 2.98 4.08
N LYS A 218 17.98 1.92 3.40
CA LYS A 218 17.25 1.98 2.12
C LYS A 218 15.82 1.56 2.30
N SER A 219 14.91 2.26 1.65
CA SER A 219 13.47 1.96 1.64
C SER A 219 13.17 0.80 0.69
N ILE A 220 13.73 -0.38 0.99
CA ILE A 220 13.48 -1.63 0.27
C ILE A 220 12.80 -2.59 1.25
N TYR A 221 11.70 -3.22 0.81
CA TYR A 221 10.82 -4.07 1.61
C TYR A 221 10.58 -5.37 0.85
N ILE A 222 11.45 -6.39 1.01
CA ILE A 222 11.26 -7.68 0.33
C ILE A 222 10.13 -8.42 1.03
N GLN A 223 9.11 -8.81 0.28
CA GLN A 223 7.91 -9.42 0.84
C GLN A 223 7.64 -10.80 0.27
N SER A 224 7.08 -11.66 1.09
CA SER A 224 6.64 -12.99 0.73
C SER A 224 5.50 -13.46 1.62
N PHE A 225 4.62 -14.31 1.06
CA PHE A 225 3.66 -15.10 1.84
C PHE A 225 4.31 -16.34 2.47
N GLU A 226 5.46 -16.78 1.93
CA GLU A 226 6.13 -18.00 2.37
C GLU A 226 7.25 -17.69 3.36
N GLU A 227 7.18 -18.33 4.53
CA GLU A 227 8.14 -18.13 5.62
C GLU A 227 9.56 -18.59 5.23
N ALA A 228 9.67 -19.78 4.59
CA ALA A 228 10.95 -20.35 4.22
C ALA A 228 11.76 -19.42 3.30
N ASN A 229 11.09 -18.71 2.38
CA ASN A 229 11.70 -17.71 1.50
C ASN A 229 12.31 -16.55 2.31
N LEU A 230 11.55 -15.99 3.27
CA LEU A 230 12.03 -14.89 4.11
C LEU A 230 13.17 -15.33 5.05
N ARG A 231 13.08 -16.53 5.61
CA ARG A 231 14.18 -17.08 6.43
C ARG A 231 15.43 -17.30 5.60
N GLN A 232 15.32 -17.79 4.38
CA GLN A 232 16.46 -17.93 3.48
C GLN A 232 17.11 -16.57 3.17
N LEU A 233 16.30 -15.53 2.90
CA LEU A 233 16.81 -14.17 2.70
C LEU A 233 17.48 -13.60 3.96
N HIS A 234 16.93 -13.87 5.13
CA HIS A 234 17.49 -13.42 6.42
C HIS A 234 18.74 -14.18 6.82
N GLU A 235 18.69 -15.52 6.84
CA GLU A 235 19.70 -16.38 7.46
C GLU A 235 20.84 -16.75 6.51
N LEU A 236 20.51 -17.04 5.23
CA LEU A 236 21.48 -17.51 4.24
C LEU A 236 22.04 -16.34 3.41
N PHE A 237 21.17 -15.49 2.89
CA PHE A 237 21.62 -14.33 2.11
C PHE A 237 22.02 -13.14 2.99
N GLU A 238 21.61 -13.12 4.26
CA GLU A 238 21.91 -12.04 5.20
C GLU A 238 21.61 -10.64 4.64
N VAL A 239 20.46 -10.49 3.98
CA VAL A 239 20.03 -9.20 3.44
C VAL A 239 19.90 -8.16 4.54
N LYS A 240 20.15 -6.88 4.21
CA LYS A 240 20.17 -5.78 5.18
C LYS A 240 18.95 -4.86 5.06
N VAL A 241 18.06 -5.13 4.11
CA VAL A 241 16.81 -4.40 3.88
C VAL A 241 15.68 -5.01 4.69
N ASP A 242 14.57 -4.26 4.88
CA ASP A 242 13.43 -4.75 5.64
C ASP A 242 12.76 -5.95 4.94
N LEU A 243 12.44 -6.98 5.70
CA LEU A 243 11.68 -8.16 5.26
C LEU A 243 10.23 -8.07 5.74
N VAL A 244 9.29 -8.42 4.87
CA VAL A 244 7.85 -8.31 5.12
C VAL A 244 7.20 -9.69 5.06
N GLN A 245 6.70 -10.19 6.19
CA GLN A 245 5.85 -11.37 6.19
C GLN A 245 4.42 -10.99 5.80
N LEU A 246 3.99 -11.44 4.63
CA LEU A 246 2.59 -11.29 4.19
C LEU A 246 1.74 -12.40 4.79
N THR A 247 0.51 -12.06 5.24
CA THR A 247 -0.42 -13.04 5.79
C THR A 247 -1.83 -12.84 5.24
N SER A 248 -2.52 -13.94 4.94
CA SER A 248 -3.92 -13.92 4.50
C SER A 248 -4.89 -14.07 5.68
N ALA A 249 -6.13 -13.64 5.48
CA ALA A 249 -7.19 -13.75 6.50
C ALA A 249 -7.53 -15.21 6.87
N SER A 250 -7.13 -16.17 6.06
CA SER A 250 -7.34 -17.61 6.29
C SER A 250 -6.30 -18.45 5.56
N GLY A 251 -6.23 -19.73 5.86
CA GLY A 251 -5.28 -20.65 5.23
C GLY A 251 -3.91 -20.65 5.88
N ARG A 252 -2.89 -21.01 5.13
CA ARG A 252 -1.49 -21.11 5.56
C ARG A 252 -0.54 -20.82 4.40
N PRO A 253 0.75 -20.50 4.66
CA PRO A 253 1.78 -20.36 3.64
C PRO A 253 1.90 -21.62 2.77
N TYR A 254 2.27 -21.45 1.50
CA TYR A 254 2.33 -22.62 0.61
C TYR A 254 3.53 -23.53 0.92
N ASP A 255 4.65 -22.99 1.34
CA ASP A 255 5.79 -23.76 1.85
C ASP A 255 5.39 -24.66 3.04
N HIS A 256 4.52 -24.18 3.94
CA HIS A 256 3.93 -25.02 5.01
C HIS A 256 3.02 -26.12 4.45
N VAL A 257 2.25 -25.82 3.40
CA VAL A 257 1.46 -26.87 2.71
C VAL A 257 2.39 -27.91 2.08
N ALA A 258 3.44 -27.49 1.41
CA ALA A 258 4.39 -28.35 0.70
C ALA A 258 5.23 -29.21 1.67
N SER A 259 5.63 -28.66 2.81
CA SER A 259 6.38 -29.38 3.85
C SER A 259 5.50 -30.23 4.78
N GLY A 260 4.19 -30.00 4.77
CA GLY A 260 3.25 -30.66 5.69
C GLY A 260 3.18 -30.00 7.07
N ASP A 261 3.72 -28.78 7.23
CA ASP A 261 3.58 -28.00 8.46
C ASP A 261 2.12 -27.57 8.65
N PRO A 262 1.52 -27.82 9.83
CA PRO A 262 0.13 -27.47 10.11
C PRO A 262 -0.09 -25.98 10.41
N GLU A 263 0.96 -25.16 10.61
CA GLU A 263 0.81 -23.78 11.03
C GLU A 263 0.03 -22.96 10.01
N THR A 264 -0.88 -22.14 10.53
CA THR A 264 -1.79 -21.29 9.77
C THR A 264 -1.43 -19.81 9.93
N TYR A 265 -1.86 -18.96 9.00
CA TYR A 265 -1.72 -17.51 9.15
C TYR A 265 -2.34 -16.97 10.45
N ALA A 266 -3.44 -17.58 10.94
CA ALA A 266 -4.03 -17.22 12.22
C ALA A 266 -3.11 -17.53 13.41
N GLN A 267 -2.31 -18.60 13.33
CA GLN A 267 -1.31 -18.93 14.35
C GLN A 267 -0.11 -18.00 14.25
N MET A 268 0.41 -17.76 13.06
CA MET A 268 1.50 -16.79 12.81
C MET A 268 1.15 -15.38 13.30
N THR A 269 -0.10 -14.94 13.16
CA THR A 269 -0.56 -13.62 13.62
C THR A 269 -1.10 -13.60 15.07
N SER A 270 -0.98 -14.70 15.81
CA SER A 270 -1.20 -14.69 17.27
C SER A 270 -0.06 -13.90 17.97
N ALA A 271 -0.29 -13.48 19.22
CA ALA A 271 0.73 -12.75 19.98
C ALA A 271 2.06 -13.55 20.10
N ALA A 272 2.00 -14.88 20.20
CA ALA A 272 3.18 -15.74 20.23
C ALA A 272 3.80 -15.91 18.83
N GLY A 273 2.99 -16.11 17.78
CA GLY A 273 3.46 -16.23 16.41
C GLY A 273 4.16 -14.96 15.91
N LEU A 274 3.66 -13.77 16.29
CA LEU A 274 4.30 -12.51 15.94
C LEU A 274 5.69 -12.33 16.57
N GLN A 275 5.94 -12.91 17.75
CA GLN A 275 7.30 -12.97 18.33
C GLN A 275 8.22 -13.85 17.48
N GLU A 276 7.71 -14.94 16.91
CA GLU A 276 8.46 -15.79 16.01
C GLU A 276 8.72 -15.08 14.67
N VAL A 277 7.70 -14.46 14.07
CA VAL A 277 7.85 -13.66 12.84
C VAL A 277 8.93 -12.58 13.00
N ALA A 278 8.98 -11.91 14.15
CA ALA A 278 9.98 -10.88 14.45
C ALA A 278 11.42 -11.40 14.52
N THR A 279 11.64 -12.72 14.50
CA THR A 279 13.01 -13.29 14.45
C THR A 279 13.63 -13.24 13.05
N TYR A 280 12.81 -13.09 12.00
CA TYR A 280 13.26 -13.11 10.60
C TYR A 280 12.66 -12.00 9.73
N ALA A 281 11.64 -11.28 10.21
CA ALA A 281 11.02 -10.19 9.47
C ALA A 281 10.95 -8.90 10.31
N ASP A 282 10.86 -7.76 9.64
CA ASP A 282 10.81 -6.42 10.24
C ASP A 282 9.39 -5.84 10.18
N VAL A 283 8.57 -6.35 9.25
CA VAL A 283 7.25 -5.83 8.93
C VAL A 283 6.26 -6.98 8.79
N LEU A 284 5.08 -6.82 9.36
CA LEU A 284 3.91 -7.64 9.06
C LEU A 284 3.08 -6.96 7.99
N GLY A 285 2.79 -7.68 6.87
CA GLY A 285 1.86 -7.28 5.82
C GLY A 285 0.57 -8.10 5.88
N PRO A 286 -0.39 -7.77 6.75
CA PRO A 286 -1.61 -8.56 6.89
C PRO A 286 -2.66 -8.18 5.85
N ASP A 287 -3.53 -9.14 5.48
CA ASP A 287 -4.79 -8.77 4.83
C ASP A 287 -5.54 -7.76 5.72
N LYS A 288 -6.08 -6.70 5.15
CA LYS A 288 -6.83 -5.66 5.90
C LYS A 288 -7.99 -6.22 6.73
N ALA A 289 -8.55 -7.38 6.35
CA ALA A 289 -9.57 -8.07 7.13
C ALA A 289 -9.02 -8.73 8.41
N GLN A 290 -7.70 -8.87 8.56
CA GLN A 290 -7.10 -9.27 9.84
C GLN A 290 -7.01 -8.08 10.80
N VAL A 291 -6.91 -6.84 10.29
CA VAL A 291 -6.97 -5.61 11.10
C VAL A 291 -8.41 -5.32 11.51
N PHE A 292 -9.32 -5.31 10.54
CA PHE A 292 -10.77 -5.13 10.76
C PHE A 292 -11.54 -6.33 10.19
N PRO A 293 -11.81 -7.37 11.00
CA PRO A 293 -12.56 -8.54 10.55
C PRO A 293 -13.92 -8.19 9.98
N ARG A 294 -14.35 -8.93 8.95
CA ARG A 294 -15.66 -8.71 8.32
C ARG A 294 -16.77 -9.39 9.14
N ASN A 295 -17.81 -8.63 9.43
CA ASN A 295 -19.05 -9.16 9.99
C ASN A 295 -19.85 -9.93 8.92
N ALA A 296 -20.84 -10.71 9.34
CA ALA A 296 -21.70 -11.49 8.44
C ALA A 296 -22.51 -10.63 7.45
N ASP A 297 -22.79 -9.37 7.79
CA ASP A 297 -23.45 -8.38 6.92
C ASP A 297 -22.49 -7.64 5.97
N GLY A 298 -21.21 -8.00 6.00
CA GLY A 298 -20.15 -7.41 5.17
C GLY A 298 -19.59 -6.08 5.70
N THR A 299 -20.02 -5.61 6.85
CA THR A 299 -19.44 -4.44 7.52
C THR A 299 -18.10 -4.79 8.18
N SER A 300 -17.27 -3.79 8.51
CA SER A 300 -16.09 -3.99 9.38
C SER A 300 -16.52 -4.22 10.81
N GLY A 301 -15.91 -5.19 11.46
CA GLY A 301 -15.98 -5.36 12.92
C GLY A 301 -15.08 -4.38 13.67
N ALA A 302 -14.93 -4.58 14.97
CA ALA A 302 -13.95 -3.83 15.76
C ALA A 302 -12.51 -4.16 15.33
N ALA A 303 -11.60 -3.23 15.51
CA ALA A 303 -10.17 -3.46 15.27
C ALA A 303 -9.67 -4.65 16.12
N SER A 304 -8.93 -5.54 15.48
CA SER A 304 -8.27 -6.65 16.18
C SER A 304 -7.02 -6.16 16.93
N ALA A 305 -6.45 -7.03 17.76
CA ALA A 305 -5.21 -6.70 18.47
C ALA A 305 -3.95 -6.86 17.58
N ILE A 306 -4.07 -7.15 16.26
CA ILE A 306 -2.93 -7.49 15.42
C ILE A 306 -1.89 -6.36 15.35
N VAL A 307 -2.33 -5.10 15.20
CA VAL A 307 -1.42 -3.94 15.14
C VAL A 307 -0.67 -3.78 16.47
N THR A 308 -1.40 -3.77 17.59
CA THR A 308 -0.80 -3.63 18.92
C THR A 308 0.16 -4.78 19.25
N ASN A 309 -0.20 -6.01 18.91
CA ASN A 309 0.63 -7.18 19.16
C ASN A 309 1.88 -7.20 18.27
N SER A 310 1.76 -6.77 17.00
CA SER A 310 2.91 -6.63 16.10
C SER A 310 3.90 -5.59 16.61
N HIS A 311 3.42 -4.41 17.02
CA HIS A 311 4.29 -3.39 17.62
C HIS A 311 4.96 -3.88 18.92
N ALA A 312 4.23 -4.65 19.75
CA ALA A 312 4.81 -5.24 20.95
C ALA A 312 5.89 -6.29 20.64
N ALA A 313 5.82 -6.93 19.47
CA ALA A 313 6.86 -7.83 18.96
C ALA A 313 8.02 -7.10 18.24
N GLY A 314 7.91 -5.78 18.01
CA GLY A 314 8.90 -4.98 17.29
C GLY A 314 8.66 -4.88 15.78
N LEU A 315 7.57 -5.44 15.27
CA LEU A 315 7.20 -5.40 13.85
C LEU A 315 6.43 -4.12 13.50
N LYS A 316 6.72 -3.50 12.37
CA LYS A 316 5.85 -2.54 11.71
C LYS A 316 4.65 -3.27 11.07
N VAL A 317 3.56 -2.54 10.79
CA VAL A 317 2.34 -3.12 10.19
C VAL A 317 1.92 -2.35 8.95
N VAL A 318 1.87 -3.04 7.81
CA VAL A 318 1.50 -2.47 6.51
C VAL A 318 0.45 -3.37 5.84
N PRO A 319 -0.85 -3.19 6.12
CA PRO A 319 -1.89 -4.04 5.56
C PRO A 319 -2.12 -3.81 4.07
N TYR A 320 -2.59 -4.85 3.38
CA TYR A 320 -2.99 -4.84 1.98
C TYR A 320 -4.45 -5.25 1.81
N THR A 321 -5.16 -4.95 0.75
CA THR A 321 -5.00 -3.87 -0.21
C THR A 321 -6.27 -3.05 -0.20
N VAL A 322 -6.16 -1.74 -0.04
CA VAL A 322 -7.32 -0.85 -0.16
C VAL A 322 -7.56 -0.53 -1.63
N ARG A 323 -8.83 -0.67 -2.04
CA ARG A 323 -9.34 -0.39 -3.37
C ARG A 323 -10.61 0.41 -3.27
N ALA A 324 -10.79 1.39 -4.16
CA ALA A 324 -11.88 2.35 -4.05
C ALA A 324 -13.24 1.83 -4.54
N GLU A 325 -13.26 0.78 -5.37
CA GLU A 325 -14.49 0.26 -5.94
C GLU A 325 -15.36 -0.44 -4.89
N ASN A 326 -16.67 -0.20 -4.91
CA ASN A 326 -17.65 -0.68 -3.92
C ASN A 326 -17.55 -2.17 -3.59
N GLN A 327 -17.28 -3.01 -4.59
CA GLN A 327 -17.19 -4.46 -4.37
C GLN A 327 -16.04 -4.88 -3.45
N PHE A 328 -14.99 -4.04 -3.30
CA PHE A 328 -13.83 -4.30 -2.44
C PHE A 328 -13.93 -3.64 -1.06
N LEU A 329 -14.93 -2.75 -0.90
CA LEU A 329 -15.14 -2.02 0.35
C LEU A 329 -16.01 -2.79 1.34
N PRO A 330 -15.82 -2.58 2.66
CA PRO A 330 -16.80 -2.91 3.66
C PRO A 330 -18.16 -2.29 3.35
N ALA A 331 -19.25 -2.96 3.74
CA ALA A 331 -20.59 -2.56 3.38
C ALA A 331 -20.94 -1.12 3.80
N GLN A 332 -20.46 -0.66 4.96
CA GLN A 332 -20.70 0.70 5.46
C GLN A 332 -20.05 1.81 4.63
N TYR A 333 -19.05 1.48 3.80
CA TYR A 333 -18.35 2.45 2.94
C TYR A 333 -18.81 2.42 1.49
N ARG A 334 -19.74 1.55 1.14
CA ARG A 334 -20.29 1.49 -0.23
C ARG A 334 -21.22 2.67 -0.48
N LEU A 335 -21.12 3.26 -1.68
CA LEU A 335 -21.99 4.35 -2.13
C LEU A 335 -22.77 3.91 -3.37
N GLY A 336 -24.10 4.01 -3.32
CA GLY A 336 -24.96 3.55 -4.40
C GLY A 336 -24.97 2.03 -4.55
N THR A 337 -25.36 1.54 -5.73
CA THR A 337 -25.58 0.10 -6.02
C THR A 337 -24.65 -0.48 -7.06
N ASP A 338 -23.87 0.36 -7.76
CA ASP A 338 -22.90 -0.10 -8.75
C ASP A 338 -21.66 -0.67 -8.04
N PRO A 339 -21.35 -1.97 -8.20
CA PRO A 339 -20.19 -2.59 -7.56
C PRO A 339 -18.85 -2.04 -8.08
N ASN A 340 -18.81 -1.46 -9.28
CA ASN A 340 -17.63 -0.95 -9.93
C ASN A 340 -17.37 0.54 -9.66
N ALA A 341 -18.40 1.28 -9.22
CA ALA A 341 -18.24 2.68 -8.82
C ALA A 341 -17.41 2.81 -7.53
N PHE A 342 -16.74 3.93 -7.36
CA PHE A 342 -16.03 4.24 -6.12
C PHE A 342 -17.02 4.46 -4.98
N GLY A 343 -16.72 3.87 -3.82
CA GLY A 343 -17.40 4.14 -2.57
C GLY A 343 -16.63 5.15 -1.69
N ASN A 344 -17.02 5.25 -0.43
CA ASN A 344 -16.35 6.10 0.56
C ASN A 344 -15.05 5.44 1.08
N VAL A 345 -14.09 5.25 0.20
CA VAL A 345 -12.78 4.64 0.54
C VAL A 345 -12.01 5.48 1.57
N LEU A 346 -12.23 6.81 1.62
CA LEU A 346 -11.60 7.67 2.63
C LEU A 346 -12.00 7.27 4.05
N GLY A 347 -13.24 6.78 4.24
CA GLY A 347 -13.68 6.21 5.51
C GLY A 347 -12.92 4.95 5.90
N GLU A 348 -12.67 4.03 4.95
CA GLU A 348 -11.85 2.82 5.22
C GLU A 348 -10.39 3.19 5.55
N PHE A 349 -9.81 4.16 4.83
CA PHE A 349 -8.47 4.66 5.16
C PHE A 349 -8.41 5.29 6.55
N ALA A 350 -9.42 6.09 6.92
CA ALA A 350 -9.45 6.74 8.23
C ALA A 350 -9.48 5.71 9.38
N ASP A 351 -10.25 4.63 9.25
CA ASP A 351 -10.26 3.54 10.22
C ASP A 351 -8.87 2.86 10.29
N LEU A 352 -8.28 2.54 9.14
CA LEU A 352 -6.99 1.86 9.07
C LEU A 352 -5.86 2.74 9.65
N TYR A 353 -5.75 4.01 9.25
CA TYR A 353 -4.77 4.94 9.86
C TYR A 353 -5.02 5.13 11.35
N GLY A 354 -6.30 5.25 11.76
CA GLY A 354 -6.69 5.35 13.18
C GLY A 354 -6.34 4.13 14.02
N SER A 355 -6.13 2.95 13.42
CA SER A 355 -5.68 1.75 14.12
C SER A 355 -4.17 1.77 14.45
N GLY A 356 -3.41 2.75 13.94
CA GLY A 356 -1.99 2.91 14.22
C GLY A 356 -1.05 2.12 13.30
N ILE A 357 -1.49 1.77 12.08
CA ILE A 357 -0.63 1.12 11.07
C ILE A 357 0.51 2.03 10.62
N ASP A 358 1.62 1.44 10.17
CA ASP A 358 2.83 2.15 9.73
C ASP A 358 2.83 2.46 8.22
N GLY A 359 1.93 1.85 7.47
CA GLY A 359 1.75 2.08 6.04
C GLY A 359 0.55 1.32 5.50
N ILE A 360 0.27 1.46 4.20
CA ILE A 360 -0.89 0.84 3.54
C ILE A 360 -0.65 0.60 2.06
N PHE A 361 -1.05 -0.56 1.55
CA PHE A 361 -1.09 -0.82 0.12
C PHE A 361 -2.39 -0.29 -0.50
N SER A 362 -2.29 0.46 -1.59
CA SER A 362 -3.45 1.00 -2.30
C SER A 362 -3.30 0.91 -3.82
N ASP A 363 -4.41 0.52 -4.49
CA ASP A 363 -4.54 0.61 -5.96
C ASP A 363 -4.73 2.07 -6.43
N GLN A 364 -5.19 2.96 -5.52
CA GLN A 364 -5.40 4.40 -5.76
C GLN A 364 -4.55 5.24 -4.77
N PRO A 365 -3.26 5.45 -5.06
CA PRO A 365 -2.34 6.15 -4.15
C PRO A 365 -2.74 7.59 -3.81
N ASP A 366 -3.39 8.31 -4.72
CA ASP A 366 -3.92 9.67 -4.51
C ASP A 366 -4.99 9.74 -3.43
N LEU A 367 -5.87 8.72 -3.36
CA LEU A 367 -6.90 8.63 -2.33
C LEU A 367 -6.28 8.26 -0.97
N ALA A 368 -5.29 7.36 -0.96
CA ALA A 368 -4.52 7.07 0.24
C ALA A 368 -3.76 8.30 0.75
N TYR A 369 -3.16 9.08 -0.17
CA TYR A 369 -2.47 10.33 0.15
C TYR A 369 -3.44 11.36 0.75
N THR A 370 -4.59 11.57 0.12
CA THR A 370 -5.63 12.50 0.60
C THR A 370 -6.06 12.12 2.02
N ALA A 371 -6.38 10.84 2.23
CA ALA A 371 -6.82 10.37 3.55
C ALA A 371 -5.72 10.48 4.61
N ARG A 372 -4.44 10.26 4.24
CA ARG A 372 -3.31 10.45 5.15
C ARG A 372 -3.14 11.91 5.57
N GLU A 373 -3.23 12.84 4.63
CA GLU A 373 -3.14 14.26 4.92
C GLU A 373 -4.28 14.72 5.84
N ASP A 374 -5.50 14.26 5.60
CA ASP A 374 -6.66 14.53 6.46
C ASP A 374 -6.43 13.95 7.88
N TYR A 375 -5.95 12.72 7.99
CA TYR A 375 -5.64 12.07 9.25
C TYR A 375 -4.57 12.83 10.04
N LEU A 376 -3.47 13.21 9.40
CA LEU A 376 -2.38 13.94 10.05
C LEU A 376 -2.79 15.37 10.43
N GLY A 377 -3.51 16.07 9.58
CA GLY A 377 -4.00 17.42 9.85
C GLY A 377 -5.01 17.46 10.99
N TYR A 378 -5.93 16.51 10.99
CA TYR A 378 -6.98 16.44 12.01
C TYR A 378 -6.47 15.94 13.37
N THR A 379 -5.64 14.89 13.37
CA THR A 379 -5.23 14.19 14.61
C THR A 379 -4.06 14.86 15.31
N HIS A 380 -3.15 15.51 14.57
CA HIS A 380 -1.89 15.98 15.12
C HIS A 380 -1.67 17.49 15.05
N GLY A 381 -2.60 18.26 14.50
CA GLY A 381 -2.46 19.70 14.34
C GLY A 381 -1.21 20.11 13.57
N VAL A 382 -0.69 19.23 12.72
CA VAL A 382 0.50 19.48 11.92
C VAL A 382 0.16 20.54 10.88
N THR A 383 0.73 21.73 11.01
CA THR A 383 0.74 22.70 9.92
C THR A 383 1.60 22.11 8.81
N HIS A 384 0.97 21.76 7.69
CA HIS A 384 1.68 21.22 6.53
C HIS A 384 2.84 22.14 6.15
N PRO A 385 4.05 21.61 5.90
CA PRO A 385 5.03 22.37 5.14
C PRO A 385 4.36 22.68 3.80
N GLN A 386 4.18 23.97 3.51
CA GLN A 386 3.57 24.43 2.26
C GLN A 386 4.18 23.62 1.11
N ALA A 387 3.33 22.95 0.34
CA ALA A 387 3.76 22.32 -0.91
C ALA A 387 4.49 23.41 -1.70
N ASN A 388 5.77 23.16 -1.99
CA ASN A 388 6.55 24.06 -2.82
C ASN A 388 5.85 24.15 -4.16
N THR A 389 5.08 25.21 -4.37
CA THR A 389 4.58 25.58 -5.70
C THR A 389 5.79 25.69 -6.61
N PRO A 390 5.81 25.04 -7.77
CA PRO A 390 6.86 25.22 -8.74
C PRO A 390 6.92 26.73 -9.06
N ARG A 391 8.06 27.36 -8.82
CA ARG A 391 8.30 28.69 -9.34
C ARG A 391 8.35 28.57 -10.84
N GLY A 392 7.46 29.27 -11.51
CA GLY A 392 7.34 29.35 -12.96
C GLY A 392 8.59 29.86 -13.67
#